data_fb6dbc22600797e3ec8b90ec3b4923e7
#
_entry.id   fb6dbc22600797e3ec8b90ec3b4923e7
#
_cell.length_a   1.000
_cell.length_b   1.000
_cell.length_c   1.000
_cell.angle_alpha   90.00
_cell.angle_beta   90.00
_cell.angle_gamma   90.00
#
_symmetry.space_group_name_H-M   'P 1'
#
loop_
_entity.id
_entity.type
_entity.pdbx_description
1 polymer ?
#
loop_
_entity_poly.entity_id
_entity_poly.type
_entity_poly.pdbx_seq_one_letter_code
_entity_poly.pdbx_strand_id
1 'polypeptide(L)'
;DVMGLDEETVRKKLEDETTKDSQYQILQSNVSINQKKAFEDYTDVSGEEAKEKLTKEEIAERSNIKGVWFEEDYRRVYPLNSTASHLVGFTYTGNSADWGIEGYYSSTLNGVNGRQFGYYNSDADVEQNIIDPINGNSVESTIDLNIQQVVEKYISNFMDGMANGPRGAEGAANVGVIVANPKNGEIL
;
A
#
# COMPACT_ATOMS: atom_id res chain seq x y z
N ASP A 1 -8.34 -21.29 4.01
CA ASP A 1 -9.62 -20.56 3.82
C ASP A 1 -9.56 -19.12 4.37
N VAL A 2 -9.05 -18.85 5.59
CA VAL A 2 -9.05 -17.52 6.22
C VAL A 2 -8.32 -16.46 5.38
N MET A 3 -7.21 -16.83 4.76
CA MET A 3 -6.39 -15.92 3.92
C MET A 3 -6.78 -15.96 2.43
N GLY A 4 -7.70 -16.85 2.04
CA GLY A 4 -8.05 -17.05 0.63
C GLY A 4 -6.91 -17.64 -0.22
N LEU A 5 -5.92 -18.25 0.44
CA LEU A 5 -4.84 -18.94 -0.25
C LEU A 5 -5.29 -20.32 -0.73
N ASP A 6 -4.89 -20.67 -1.95
CA ASP A 6 -5.07 -21.98 -2.50
C ASP A 6 -4.05 -22.95 -1.89
N GLU A 7 -4.53 -24.10 -1.39
CA GLU A 7 -3.69 -25.09 -0.73
C GLU A 7 -2.58 -25.62 -1.65
N GLU A 8 -2.91 -25.88 -2.91
CA GLU A 8 -1.94 -26.42 -3.87
C GLU A 8 -0.80 -25.41 -4.12
N THR A 9 -1.14 -24.13 -4.21
CA THR A 9 -0.16 -23.05 -4.38
C THR A 9 0.77 -22.93 -3.17
N VAL A 10 0.24 -23.03 -1.96
CA VAL A 10 1.03 -22.99 -0.73
C VAL A 10 1.92 -24.22 -0.64
N ARG A 11 1.37 -25.42 -0.87
CA ARG A 11 2.11 -26.67 -0.86
C ARG A 11 3.25 -26.67 -1.87
N LYS A 12 2.98 -26.23 -3.09
CA LYS A 12 4.02 -26.12 -4.13
C LYS A 12 5.16 -25.21 -3.73
N LYS A 13 4.88 -24.06 -3.09
CA LYS A 13 5.92 -23.15 -2.60
C LYS A 13 6.77 -23.77 -1.47
N LEU A 14 6.16 -24.55 -0.60
CA LEU A 14 6.84 -25.16 0.55
C LEU A 14 7.65 -26.41 0.16
N GLU A 15 7.18 -27.14 -0.84
CA GLU A 15 7.79 -28.39 -1.30
C GLU A 15 8.79 -28.20 -2.45
N ASP A 16 8.91 -27.00 -3.03
CA ASP A 16 9.81 -26.71 -4.14
C ASP A 16 11.27 -26.93 -3.72
N GLU A 17 11.96 -27.82 -4.42
CA GLU A 17 13.34 -28.17 -4.13
C GLU A 17 14.32 -27.01 -4.22
N THR A 18 13.97 -25.95 -4.99
CA THR A 18 14.81 -24.78 -5.14
C THR A 18 14.68 -23.80 -3.96
N THR A 19 13.60 -23.89 -3.21
CA THR A 19 13.27 -22.95 -2.11
C THR A 19 13.10 -23.63 -0.75
N LYS A 20 13.09 -24.94 -0.67
CA LYS A 20 12.89 -25.70 0.58
C LYS A 20 13.90 -25.37 1.69
N ASP A 21 15.12 -24.99 1.31
CA ASP A 21 16.17 -24.59 2.25
C ASP A 21 16.19 -23.08 2.52
N SER A 22 15.26 -22.33 1.96
CA SER A 22 15.13 -20.89 2.23
C SER A 22 14.64 -20.64 3.64
N GLN A 23 15.23 -19.66 4.31
CA GLN A 23 14.84 -19.28 5.67
C GLN A 23 13.44 -18.67 5.74
N TYR A 24 12.92 -18.13 4.63
CA TYR A 24 11.55 -17.65 4.52
C TYR A 24 11.04 -17.71 3.09
N GLN A 25 9.72 -17.77 2.96
CA GLN A 25 9.00 -17.74 1.68
C GLN A 25 7.82 -16.77 1.77
N ILE A 26 7.69 -15.90 0.78
CA ILE A 26 6.52 -15.02 0.69
C ILE A 26 5.34 -15.82 0.17
N LEU A 27 4.37 -16.09 1.03
CA LEU A 27 3.15 -16.79 0.66
C LEU A 27 2.18 -15.87 -0.06
N GLN A 28 1.98 -14.66 0.48
CA GLN A 28 1.07 -13.66 -0.08
C GLN A 28 1.60 -12.24 0.17
N SER A 29 1.46 -11.37 -0.82
CA SER A 29 1.71 -9.94 -0.70
C SER A 29 0.39 -9.17 -0.62
N ASN A 30 0.45 -7.92 -0.15
CA ASN A 30 -0.71 -7.02 -0.03
C ASN A 30 -1.86 -7.57 0.84
N VAL A 31 -1.52 -8.25 1.92
CA VAL A 31 -2.48 -8.69 2.93
C VAL A 31 -3.04 -7.48 3.65
N SER A 32 -4.36 -7.36 3.72
CA SER A 32 -5.00 -6.28 4.45
C SER A 32 -4.90 -6.48 5.97
N ILE A 33 -4.96 -5.37 6.73
CA ILE A 33 -4.99 -5.43 8.21
C ILE A 33 -6.13 -6.31 8.72
N ASN A 34 -7.28 -6.31 8.04
CA ASN A 34 -8.42 -7.14 8.42
C ASN A 34 -8.14 -8.63 8.19
N GLN A 35 -7.47 -9.00 7.10
CA GLN A 35 -7.06 -10.38 6.84
C GLN A 35 -6.01 -10.85 7.85
N LYS A 36 -5.01 -10.01 8.15
CA LYS A 36 -4.02 -10.27 9.21
C LYS A 36 -4.73 -10.57 10.52
N LYS A 37 -5.62 -9.67 10.95
CA LYS A 37 -6.38 -9.85 12.20
C LYS A 37 -7.23 -11.11 12.20
N ALA A 38 -7.92 -11.41 11.10
CA ALA A 38 -8.72 -12.63 10.97
C ALA A 38 -7.84 -13.89 11.08
N PHE A 39 -6.61 -13.86 10.58
CA PHE A 39 -5.66 -14.96 10.71
C PHE A 39 -5.16 -15.09 12.14
N GLU A 40 -4.79 -13.99 12.80
CA GLU A 40 -4.37 -13.96 14.19
C GLU A 40 -5.49 -14.47 15.12
N ASP A 41 -6.72 -13.98 14.93
CA ASP A 41 -7.89 -14.44 15.68
C ASP A 41 -8.18 -15.94 15.44
N TYR A 42 -7.94 -16.44 14.21
CA TYR A 42 -8.11 -17.86 13.89
C TYR A 42 -7.06 -18.75 14.56
N THR A 43 -5.82 -18.27 14.67
CA THR A 43 -4.70 -19.06 15.23
C THR A 43 -4.55 -18.89 16.73
N ASP A 44 -5.16 -17.86 17.31
CA ASP A 44 -5.18 -17.69 18.78
C ASP A 44 -6.17 -18.65 19.43
N VAL A 45 -5.64 -19.74 19.95
CA VAL A 45 -6.39 -20.74 20.71
C VAL A 45 -6.16 -20.64 22.22
N SER A 46 -5.53 -19.57 22.70
CA SER A 46 -5.19 -19.37 24.10
C SER A 46 -6.36 -18.90 24.97
N GLY A 47 -7.33 -18.21 24.36
CA GLY A 47 -8.49 -17.63 25.05
C GLY A 47 -9.48 -18.66 25.57
N GLU A 48 -10.23 -18.30 26.64
CA GLU A 48 -11.30 -19.16 27.19
C GLU A 48 -12.43 -19.37 26.18
N GLU A 49 -12.74 -18.36 25.35
CA GLU A 49 -13.72 -18.48 24.26
C GLU A 49 -13.34 -19.57 23.23
N ALA A 50 -12.06 -19.69 22.91
CA ALA A 50 -11.59 -20.73 22.01
C ALA A 50 -11.79 -22.12 22.62
N LYS A 51 -11.53 -22.27 23.90
CA LYS A 51 -11.72 -23.54 24.63
C LYS A 51 -13.18 -23.95 24.77
N GLU A 52 -14.10 -23.01 24.79
CA GLU A 52 -15.54 -23.27 24.85
C GLU A 52 -16.15 -23.59 23.49
N LYS A 53 -15.63 -22.98 22.42
CA LYS A 53 -16.24 -23.05 21.07
C LYS A 53 -15.59 -24.10 20.17
N LEU A 54 -14.33 -24.46 20.42
CA LEU A 54 -13.56 -25.35 19.56
C LEU A 54 -13.41 -26.73 20.17
N THR A 55 -13.38 -27.74 19.32
CA THR A 55 -13.02 -29.12 19.72
C THR A 55 -11.52 -29.22 19.98
N LYS A 56 -11.12 -30.30 20.68
CA LYS A 56 -9.69 -30.53 20.94
C LYS A 56 -8.88 -30.73 19.68
N GLU A 57 -9.49 -31.32 18.67
CA GLU A 57 -8.90 -31.53 17.35
C GLU A 57 -8.66 -30.20 16.64
N GLU A 58 -9.65 -29.33 16.63
CA GLU A 58 -9.52 -27.97 16.02
C GLU A 58 -8.48 -27.11 16.75
N ILE A 59 -8.42 -27.20 18.08
CA ILE A 59 -7.38 -26.50 18.86
C ILE A 59 -5.99 -27.04 18.49
N ALA A 60 -5.83 -28.33 18.34
CA ALA A 60 -4.57 -28.93 17.94
C ALA A 60 -4.15 -28.54 16.53
N GLU A 61 -5.08 -28.54 15.57
CA GLU A 61 -4.81 -28.12 14.20
C GLU A 61 -4.37 -26.65 14.13
N ARG A 62 -5.12 -25.75 14.78
CA ARG A 62 -4.82 -24.32 14.78
C ARG A 62 -3.51 -24.00 15.50
N SER A 63 -3.22 -24.67 16.62
CA SER A 63 -1.97 -24.51 17.37
C SER A 63 -0.73 -25.00 16.62
N ASN A 64 -0.91 -25.88 15.62
CA ASN A 64 0.16 -26.35 14.76
C ASN A 64 0.54 -25.39 13.63
N ILE A 65 -0.25 -24.33 13.40
CA ILE A 65 0.09 -23.28 12.44
C ILE A 65 1.21 -22.42 13.05
N LYS A 66 2.45 -22.73 12.66
CA LYS A 66 3.66 -22.07 13.17
C LYS A 66 4.52 -21.58 12.03
N GLY A 67 5.40 -20.62 12.31
CA GLY A 67 6.34 -20.11 11.33
C GLY A 67 5.71 -19.17 10.30
N VAL A 68 4.51 -18.67 10.54
CA VAL A 68 3.86 -17.64 9.72
C VAL A 68 3.96 -16.32 10.47
N TRP A 69 4.44 -15.28 9.77
CA TRP A 69 4.51 -13.93 10.30
C TRP A 69 4.11 -12.92 9.22
N PHE A 70 3.84 -11.71 9.64
CA PHE A 70 3.46 -10.61 8.76
C PHE A 70 4.52 -9.51 8.86
N GLU A 71 4.92 -9.01 7.71
CA GLU A 71 5.76 -7.82 7.60
C GLU A 71 4.87 -6.65 7.19
N GLU A 72 5.01 -5.52 7.88
CA GLU A 72 4.26 -4.32 7.56
C GLU A 72 4.93 -3.60 6.38
N ASP A 73 4.12 -3.27 5.39
CA ASP A 73 4.52 -2.46 4.26
C ASP A 73 3.52 -1.32 4.05
N TYR A 74 4.02 -0.16 3.72
CA TYR A 74 3.22 1.04 3.52
C TYR A 74 3.14 1.37 2.03
N ARG A 75 1.92 1.54 1.57
CA ARG A 75 1.62 1.84 0.18
C ARG A 75 0.85 3.15 0.07
N ARG A 76 1.27 4.00 -0.86
CA ARG A 76 0.52 5.21 -1.20
C ARG A 76 -0.82 4.83 -1.84
N VAL A 77 -1.90 5.47 -1.42
CA VAL A 77 -3.25 5.30 -1.95
C VAL A 77 -3.74 6.64 -2.48
N TYR A 78 -4.35 6.63 -3.65
CA TYR A 78 -4.93 7.80 -4.32
C TYR A 78 -6.46 7.69 -4.33
N PRO A 79 -7.17 8.17 -3.28
CA PRO A 79 -8.61 7.95 -3.11
C PRO A 79 -9.46 8.59 -4.21
N LEU A 80 -8.93 9.65 -4.87
CA LEU A 80 -9.61 10.37 -5.94
C LEU A 80 -9.20 9.90 -7.34
N ASN A 81 -8.56 8.75 -7.44
CA ASN A 81 -8.11 8.14 -8.69
C ASN A 81 -7.24 9.08 -9.53
N SER A 82 -7.73 9.47 -10.73
CA SER A 82 -6.98 10.29 -11.69
C SER A 82 -7.10 11.80 -11.47
N THR A 83 -7.92 12.25 -10.49
CA THR A 83 -8.11 13.69 -10.24
C THR A 83 -6.78 14.36 -9.88
N ALA A 84 -6.45 15.41 -10.60
CA ALA A 84 -5.19 16.16 -10.50
C ALA A 84 -3.92 15.30 -10.62
N SER A 85 -3.99 14.14 -11.29
CA SER A 85 -2.90 13.15 -11.32
C SER A 85 -1.57 13.72 -11.81
N HIS A 86 -1.58 14.62 -12.79
CA HIS A 86 -0.38 15.29 -13.28
C HIS A 86 0.26 16.23 -12.27
N LEU A 87 -0.55 16.84 -11.40
CA LEU A 87 -0.07 17.74 -10.35
C LEU A 87 0.39 16.95 -9.12
N VAL A 88 -0.42 16.00 -8.67
CA VAL A 88 -0.12 15.16 -7.49
C VAL A 88 1.09 14.28 -7.76
N GLY A 89 1.17 13.68 -8.95
CA GLY A 89 2.15 12.66 -9.26
C GLY A 89 1.78 11.30 -8.68
N PHE A 90 2.72 10.39 -8.69
CA PHE A 90 2.55 9.05 -8.13
C PHE A 90 3.88 8.49 -7.64
N THR A 91 3.80 7.50 -6.76
CA THR A 91 4.97 6.79 -6.24
C THR A 91 5.16 5.45 -6.92
N TYR A 92 6.41 5.04 -7.03
CA TYR A 92 6.85 3.71 -7.46
C TYR A 92 7.05 2.79 -6.24
N THR A 93 7.57 1.60 -6.52
CA THR A 93 8.02 0.67 -5.47
C THR A 93 9.02 1.35 -4.54
N GLY A 94 8.84 1.19 -3.23
CA GLY A 94 9.68 1.82 -2.21
C GLY A 94 9.38 3.31 -1.98
N ASN A 95 8.18 3.76 -2.35
CA ASN A 95 7.71 5.14 -2.18
C ASN A 95 8.58 6.21 -2.88
N SER A 96 9.35 5.84 -3.89
CA SER A 96 10.06 6.79 -4.73
C SER A 96 9.10 7.51 -5.67
N ALA A 97 9.32 8.79 -5.93
CA ALA A 97 8.54 9.58 -6.88
C ALA A 97 9.44 10.60 -7.58
N ASP A 98 9.18 10.85 -8.89
CA ASP A 98 10.04 11.71 -9.70
C ASP A 98 9.37 13.03 -10.06
N TRP A 99 8.05 13.13 -10.01
CA TRP A 99 7.32 14.32 -10.42
C TRP A 99 6.08 14.62 -9.59
N GLY A 100 5.50 15.80 -9.85
CA GLY A 100 4.36 16.31 -9.12
C GLY A 100 4.70 16.66 -7.67
N ILE A 101 3.69 16.78 -6.86
CA ILE A 101 3.83 17.03 -5.41
C ILE A 101 4.56 15.86 -4.75
N GLU A 102 4.26 14.61 -5.14
CA GLU A 102 4.92 13.42 -4.62
C GLU A 102 6.43 13.43 -4.88
N GLY A 103 6.86 13.84 -6.08
CA GLY A 103 8.28 13.93 -6.41
C GLY A 103 8.97 15.10 -5.71
N TYR A 104 8.39 16.30 -5.80
CA TYR A 104 8.99 17.51 -5.24
C TYR A 104 9.14 17.44 -3.72
N TYR A 105 8.12 16.92 -3.03
CA TYR A 105 8.10 16.79 -1.57
C TYR A 105 8.44 15.38 -1.09
N SER A 106 9.08 14.55 -1.91
CA SER A 106 9.38 13.17 -1.58
C SER A 106 10.15 13.02 -0.25
N SER A 107 11.15 13.87 -0.02
CA SER A 107 11.90 13.87 1.23
C SER A 107 11.10 14.32 2.47
N THR A 108 10.01 15.06 2.26
CA THR A 108 9.11 15.52 3.33
C THR A 108 8.03 14.49 3.61
N LEU A 109 7.49 13.89 2.55
CA LEU A 109 6.40 12.91 2.62
C LEU A 109 6.85 11.52 3.07
N ASN A 110 8.06 11.12 2.66
CA ASN A 110 8.63 9.86 3.09
C ASN A 110 9.28 10.01 4.47
N GLY A 111 9.01 9.02 5.32
CA GLY A 111 9.70 8.91 6.59
C GLY A 111 11.06 8.25 6.47
N VAL A 112 11.59 7.82 7.59
CA VAL A 112 12.80 7.01 7.67
C VAL A 112 12.40 5.63 8.15
N ASN A 113 12.78 4.61 7.39
CA ASN A 113 12.49 3.23 7.76
C ASN A 113 13.17 2.87 9.08
N GLY A 114 12.44 2.21 9.96
CA GLY A 114 13.01 1.58 11.14
C GLY A 114 13.94 0.43 10.76
N ARG A 115 14.64 -0.08 11.73
CA ARG A 115 15.53 -1.24 11.58
C ARG A 115 15.33 -2.18 12.74
N GLN A 116 15.25 -3.47 12.45
CA GLN A 116 15.26 -4.52 13.44
C GLN A 116 16.41 -5.46 13.11
N PHE A 117 17.27 -5.71 14.11
CA PHE A 117 18.34 -6.67 13.98
C PHE A 117 18.48 -7.44 15.29
N GLY A 118 18.79 -8.71 15.17
CA GLY A 118 19.04 -9.59 16.29
C GLY A 118 20.48 -10.05 16.29
N TYR A 119 21.02 -10.29 17.48
CA TYR A 119 22.31 -10.92 17.68
C TYR A 119 22.22 -11.93 18.84
N TYR A 120 23.06 -12.93 18.81
CA TYR A 120 23.16 -13.87 19.92
C TYR A 120 24.06 -13.27 21.02
N ASN A 121 23.55 -13.26 22.23
CA ASN A 121 24.37 -12.88 23.39
C ASN A 121 25.28 -14.06 23.84
N SER A 122 26.06 -13.84 24.90
CA SER A 122 26.98 -14.85 25.43
C SER A 122 26.30 -16.15 25.90
N ASP A 123 25.01 -16.08 26.20
CA ASP A 123 24.21 -17.20 26.71
C ASP A 123 23.41 -17.89 25.57
N ALA A 124 23.70 -17.53 24.32
CA ALA A 124 23.05 -17.97 23.10
C ALA A 124 21.55 -17.61 23.00
N ASP A 125 21.11 -16.62 23.77
CA ASP A 125 19.79 -16.02 23.61
C ASP A 125 19.81 -14.95 22.52
N VAL A 126 18.68 -14.79 21.81
CA VAL A 126 18.52 -13.78 20.77
C VAL A 126 18.10 -12.44 21.40
N GLU A 127 19.02 -11.49 21.42
CA GLU A 127 18.68 -10.11 21.74
C GLU A 127 18.30 -9.36 20.48
N GLN A 128 17.19 -8.63 20.55
CA GLN A 128 16.68 -7.82 19.44
C GLN A 128 16.89 -6.34 19.73
N ASN A 129 17.42 -5.64 18.76
CA ASN A 129 17.53 -4.19 18.78
C ASN A 129 16.56 -3.62 17.74
N ILE A 130 15.65 -2.77 18.18
CA ILE A 130 14.62 -2.17 17.35
C ILE A 130 14.88 -0.66 17.31
N ILE A 131 15.03 -0.12 16.11
CA ILE A 131 15.05 1.30 15.84
C ILE A 131 13.71 1.62 15.18
N ASP A 132 12.87 2.37 15.87
CA ASP A 132 11.54 2.71 15.39
C ASP A 132 11.59 3.54 14.09
N PRO A 133 10.62 3.37 13.18
CA PRO A 133 10.51 4.21 12.01
C PRO A 133 10.10 5.64 12.39
N ILE A 134 10.54 6.59 11.59
CA ILE A 134 10.11 7.99 11.70
C ILE A 134 9.14 8.27 10.57
N ASN A 135 7.90 8.64 10.91
CA ASN A 135 6.88 8.97 9.94
C ASN A 135 7.24 10.24 9.14
N GLY A 136 6.89 10.27 7.87
CA GLY A 136 6.94 11.47 7.05
C GLY A 136 5.91 12.50 7.48
N ASN A 137 6.05 13.71 6.92
CA ASN A 137 5.13 14.82 7.16
C ASN A 137 4.00 14.84 6.11
N SER A 138 2.93 15.55 6.41
CA SER A 138 1.86 15.83 5.47
C SER A 138 2.15 17.12 4.69
N VAL A 139 1.68 17.17 3.44
CA VAL A 139 1.69 18.38 2.60
C VAL A 139 0.25 18.74 2.30
N GLU A 140 -0.14 19.97 2.59
CA GLU A 140 -1.44 20.53 2.24
C GLU A 140 -1.29 21.44 1.03
N SER A 141 -2.11 21.22 -0.01
CA SER A 141 -2.10 22.02 -1.23
C SER A 141 -3.25 23.03 -1.22
N THR A 142 -3.12 24.08 -2.00
CA THR A 142 -4.16 25.11 -2.22
C THR A 142 -5.20 24.69 -3.28
N ILE A 143 -5.06 23.50 -3.86
CA ILE A 143 -5.96 23.01 -4.91
C ILE A 143 -7.36 22.80 -4.36
N ASP A 144 -8.32 23.49 -4.95
CA ASP A 144 -9.75 23.30 -4.67
C ASP A 144 -10.29 22.14 -5.51
N LEU A 145 -10.72 21.08 -4.84
CA LEU A 145 -11.20 19.86 -5.48
C LEU A 145 -12.44 20.11 -6.36
N ASN A 146 -13.33 21.03 -5.97
CA ASN A 146 -14.53 21.34 -6.77
C ASN A 146 -14.15 22.05 -8.07
N ILE A 147 -13.22 23.01 -7.98
CA ILE A 147 -12.69 23.70 -9.17
C ILE A 147 -11.99 22.70 -10.08
N GLN A 148 -11.13 21.85 -9.51
CA GLN A 148 -10.40 20.82 -10.25
C GLN A 148 -11.35 19.89 -11.03
N GLN A 149 -12.38 19.36 -10.38
CA GLN A 149 -13.36 18.48 -11.03
C GLN A 149 -14.15 19.18 -12.14
N VAL A 150 -14.51 20.43 -11.95
CA VAL A 150 -15.18 21.23 -12.99
C VAL A 150 -14.27 21.42 -14.18
N VAL A 151 -13.01 21.79 -13.95
CA VAL A 151 -12.02 21.98 -15.01
C VAL A 151 -11.78 20.68 -15.78
N GLU A 152 -11.57 19.56 -15.10
CA GLU A 152 -11.37 18.26 -15.74
C GLU A 152 -12.55 17.84 -16.61
N LYS A 153 -13.79 18.07 -16.14
CA LYS A 153 -15.00 17.84 -16.92
C LYS A 153 -15.02 18.65 -18.21
N TYR A 154 -14.67 19.94 -18.13
CA TYR A 154 -14.65 20.80 -19.33
C TYR A 154 -13.50 20.47 -20.27
N ILE A 155 -12.36 20.05 -19.76
CA ILE A 155 -11.24 19.53 -20.58
C ILE A 155 -11.70 18.28 -21.34
N SER A 156 -12.32 17.31 -20.65
CA SER A 156 -12.84 16.09 -21.28
C SER A 156 -13.83 16.43 -22.40
N ASN A 157 -14.82 17.25 -22.11
CA ASN A 157 -15.81 17.65 -23.11
C ASN A 157 -15.17 18.38 -24.32
N PHE A 158 -14.17 19.22 -24.07
CA PHE A 158 -13.43 19.89 -25.13
C PHE A 158 -12.65 18.89 -25.99
N MET A 159 -11.94 17.95 -25.37
CA MET A 159 -11.19 16.92 -26.09
C MET A 159 -12.10 16.03 -26.93
N ASP A 160 -13.25 15.61 -26.39
CA ASP A 160 -14.27 14.84 -27.11
C ASP A 160 -14.85 15.61 -28.29
N GLY A 161 -15.14 16.90 -28.11
CA GLY A 161 -15.59 17.79 -29.17
C GLY A 161 -14.57 17.97 -30.28
N MET A 162 -13.29 18.06 -29.94
CA MET A 162 -12.21 18.18 -30.92
C MET A 162 -11.96 16.87 -31.67
N ALA A 163 -12.01 15.72 -30.99
CA ALA A 163 -11.84 14.40 -31.62
C ALA A 163 -12.95 14.08 -32.62
N ASN A 164 -14.16 14.55 -32.36
CA ASN A 164 -15.34 14.34 -33.22
C ASN A 164 -15.65 15.55 -34.17
N GLY A 165 -14.78 16.54 -34.19
CA GLY A 165 -14.96 17.77 -34.96
C GLY A 165 -14.58 17.63 -36.44
N PRO A 166 -14.80 18.70 -37.24
CA PRO A 166 -14.59 18.66 -38.70
C PRO A 166 -13.12 18.49 -39.11
N ARG A 167 -12.17 18.60 -38.22
CA ARG A 167 -10.74 18.35 -38.46
C ARG A 167 -10.28 16.92 -38.24
N GLY A 168 -11.20 16.01 -37.90
CA GLY A 168 -10.92 14.58 -37.72
C GLY A 168 -10.32 14.22 -36.36
N ALA A 169 -9.89 12.95 -36.24
CA ALA A 169 -9.50 12.30 -34.98
C ALA A 169 -8.21 12.82 -34.31
N GLU A 170 -7.54 13.81 -34.84
CA GLU A 170 -6.27 14.28 -34.26
C GLU A 170 -6.44 15.17 -33.01
N GLY A 171 -7.65 15.74 -32.80
CA GLY A 171 -7.98 16.48 -31.57
C GLY A 171 -6.95 17.53 -31.15
N ALA A 172 -6.98 17.96 -29.92
CA ALA A 172 -5.91 18.72 -29.29
C ALA A 172 -4.87 17.74 -28.69
N ALA A 173 -3.60 17.92 -29.01
CA ALA A 173 -2.55 17.05 -28.49
C ALA A 173 -2.42 17.17 -26.95
N ASN A 174 -2.58 18.39 -26.43
CA ASN A 174 -2.53 18.67 -24.98
C ASN A 174 -3.43 19.88 -24.65
N VAL A 175 -4.00 19.86 -23.46
CA VAL A 175 -4.76 20.97 -22.88
C VAL A 175 -4.26 21.22 -21.48
N GLY A 176 -3.94 22.47 -21.16
CA GLY A 176 -3.57 22.91 -19.81
C GLY A 176 -4.47 24.05 -19.36
N VAL A 177 -4.90 24.00 -18.10
CA VAL A 177 -5.69 25.05 -17.46
C VAL A 177 -5.05 25.39 -16.13
N ILE A 178 -4.90 26.69 -15.85
CA ILE A 178 -4.43 27.18 -14.55
C ILE A 178 -5.50 28.12 -14.01
N VAL A 179 -5.96 27.86 -12.81
CA VAL A 179 -6.89 28.73 -12.08
C VAL A 179 -6.15 29.33 -10.90
N ALA A 180 -6.15 30.63 -10.78
CA ALA A 180 -5.46 31.34 -9.71
C ALA A 180 -6.40 32.31 -9.01
N ASN A 181 -6.23 32.45 -7.70
CA ASN A 181 -6.89 33.46 -6.90
C ASN A 181 -6.13 34.78 -7.02
N PRO A 182 -6.71 35.82 -7.65
CA PRO A 182 -6.00 37.10 -7.92
C PRO A 182 -5.72 37.90 -6.63
N LYS A 183 -6.35 37.55 -5.50
CA LYS A 183 -6.17 38.29 -4.24
C LYS A 183 -4.91 37.89 -3.50
N ASN A 184 -4.51 36.63 -3.58
CA ASN A 184 -3.39 36.07 -2.83
C ASN A 184 -2.39 35.30 -3.68
N GLY A 185 -2.69 35.06 -4.96
CA GLY A 185 -1.81 34.36 -5.89
C GLY A 185 -1.81 32.84 -5.75
N GLU A 186 -2.70 32.26 -4.95
CA GLU A 186 -2.84 30.80 -4.83
C GLU A 186 -3.31 30.19 -6.13
N ILE A 187 -2.77 29.04 -6.46
CA ILE A 187 -3.27 28.16 -7.52
C ILE A 187 -4.32 27.25 -6.90
N LEU A 188 -5.49 27.23 -7.53
CA LEU A 188 -6.67 26.53 -7.03
C LEU A 188 -6.91 25.21 -7.77
#